data_351a218254d6bca0f3003116b163dd52
#
_entry.id   351a218254d6bca0f3003116b163dd52
#
_cell.length_a   1.000
_cell.length_b   1.000
_cell.length_c   1.000
_cell.angle_alpha   90.00
_cell.angle_beta   90.00
_cell.angle_gamma   90.00
#
_symmetry.space_group_name_H-M   'P 1'
#
loop_
_entity.id
_entity.type
_entity.pdbx_description
1 polymer ?
#
loop_
_entity_poly.entity_id
_entity_poly.type
_entity_poly.pdbx_seq_one_letter_code
_entity_poly.pdbx_strand_id
1 'polypeptide(L)'
;MRTSGLIHAELLSALTALRHTDLFAVSDSGLPTPVGVPVIDLGISYGFPRFEPILDLILDEVTVEAAWGSREVAEQNPEVSTLLSRRLNAELIEHDDFKRRIGACRFVVRTGEARPYANVLLRAGVPWL
;
A
#
# COMPACT_ATOMS: atom_id res chain seq x y z
N MET A 1 -1.76 -16.20 21.56
CA MET A 1 -1.26 -15.92 20.21
C MET A 1 -2.42 -15.78 19.25
N ARG A 2 -2.27 -15.01 18.18
CA ARG A 2 -3.31 -14.91 17.14
C ARG A 2 -3.46 -16.25 16.43
N THR A 3 -4.67 -16.57 15.99
CA THR A 3 -4.95 -17.84 15.32
C THR A 3 -4.67 -17.81 13.82
N SER A 4 -4.66 -16.64 13.19
CA SER A 4 -4.47 -16.49 11.75
C SER A 4 -4.27 -15.02 11.37
N GLY A 5 -4.01 -14.76 10.09
CA GLY A 5 -3.87 -13.42 9.54
C GLY A 5 -2.54 -12.78 9.89
N LEU A 6 -2.52 -11.45 9.90
CA LEU A 6 -1.32 -10.70 10.23
C LEU A 6 -0.90 -10.92 11.69
N ILE A 7 0.40 -11.12 11.88
CA ILE A 7 0.99 -11.23 13.21
C ILE A 7 2.04 -10.14 13.50
N HIS A 8 2.31 -9.28 12.52
CA HIS A 8 3.24 -8.16 12.69
C HIS A 8 2.57 -7.09 13.55
N ALA A 9 3.03 -6.94 14.79
CA ALA A 9 2.35 -6.10 15.79
C ALA A 9 2.28 -4.62 15.38
N GLU A 10 3.37 -4.07 14.85
CA GLU A 10 3.41 -2.66 14.42
C GLU A 10 2.44 -2.40 13.26
N LEU A 11 2.40 -3.29 12.27
CA LEU A 11 1.48 -3.16 11.15
C LEU A 11 0.02 -3.28 11.60
N LEU A 12 -0.31 -4.26 12.42
CA LEU A 12 -1.66 -4.43 12.96
C LEU A 12 -2.10 -3.22 13.78
N SER A 13 -1.21 -2.65 14.59
CA SER A 13 -1.50 -1.44 15.37
C SER A 13 -1.82 -0.27 14.45
N ALA A 14 -1.01 -0.06 13.41
CA ALA A 14 -1.22 1.01 12.45
C ALA A 14 -2.53 0.85 11.67
N LEU A 15 -2.84 -0.35 11.21
CA LEU A 15 -4.09 -0.65 10.49
C LEU A 15 -5.30 -0.46 11.40
N THR A 16 -5.22 -0.88 12.66
CA THR A 16 -6.31 -0.74 13.63
C THR A 16 -6.57 0.73 13.99
N ALA A 17 -5.56 1.56 13.94
CA ALA A 17 -5.68 2.98 14.24
C ALA A 17 -6.28 3.82 13.10
N LEU A 18 -6.41 3.27 11.89
CA LEU A 18 -7.02 3.96 10.76
C LEU A 18 -8.47 4.37 11.05
N ARG A 19 -8.83 5.57 10.59
CA ARG A 19 -10.18 6.10 10.65
C ARG A 19 -10.71 6.29 9.23
N HIS A 20 -12.02 6.48 9.11
CA HIS A 20 -12.65 6.76 7.83
C HIS A 20 -11.95 7.92 7.11
N THR A 21 -11.60 7.72 5.85
CA THR A 21 -10.89 8.63 4.95
C THR A 21 -9.40 8.80 5.20
N ASP A 22 -8.83 8.18 6.22
CA ASP A 22 -7.37 8.20 6.40
C ASP A 22 -6.67 7.57 5.20
N LEU A 23 -5.54 8.15 4.81
CA LEU A 23 -4.70 7.67 3.72
C LEU A 23 -3.53 6.86 4.27
N PHE A 24 -3.20 5.81 3.57
CA PHE A 24 -1.98 5.02 3.80
C PHE A 24 -1.51 4.41 2.48
N ALA A 25 -0.29 3.93 2.43
CA ALA A 25 0.25 3.38 1.20
C ALA A 25 1.00 2.07 1.44
N VAL A 26 1.07 1.26 0.39
CA VAL A 26 1.95 0.09 0.31
C VAL A 26 2.89 0.33 -0.86
N SER A 27 4.20 0.19 -0.64
CA SER A 27 5.21 0.58 -1.61
C SER A 27 6.19 -0.52 -1.96
N ASP A 28 6.85 -0.32 -3.10
CA ASP A 28 8.07 -1.04 -3.44
C ASP A 28 9.22 -0.61 -2.51
N SER A 29 10.41 -1.18 -2.72
CA SER A 29 11.57 -0.88 -1.87
C SER A 29 12.19 0.49 -2.15
N GLY A 30 11.84 1.15 -3.25
CA GLY A 30 12.48 2.36 -3.72
C GLY A 30 11.66 3.64 -3.62
N LEU A 31 10.38 3.58 -3.27
CA LEU A 31 9.55 4.78 -3.19
C LEU A 31 10.05 5.72 -2.09
N PRO A 32 10.36 6.98 -2.41
CA PRO A 32 10.74 7.95 -1.38
C PRO A 32 9.57 8.22 -0.44
N THR A 33 9.85 8.25 0.86
CA THR A 33 8.85 8.62 1.86
C THR A 33 9.17 10.02 2.39
N PRO A 34 8.21 10.95 2.37
CA PRO A 34 8.43 12.29 2.91
C PRO A 34 8.79 12.28 4.39
N VAL A 35 9.62 13.24 4.80
CA VAL A 35 9.96 13.42 6.22
C VAL A 35 8.67 13.64 7.02
N GLY A 36 8.56 12.97 8.15
CA GLY A 36 7.39 13.06 9.03
C GLY A 36 6.30 12.02 8.76
N VAL A 37 6.37 11.28 7.66
CA VAL A 37 5.46 10.16 7.41
C VAL A 37 6.09 8.89 7.97
N PRO A 38 5.44 8.21 8.93
CA PRO A 38 5.98 6.96 9.49
C PRO A 38 6.08 5.87 8.42
N VAL A 39 7.14 5.06 8.50
CA VAL A 39 7.35 3.91 7.62
C VAL A 39 7.33 2.64 8.46
N ILE A 40 6.48 1.69 8.08
CA ILE A 40 6.53 0.32 8.57
C ILE A 40 7.31 -0.47 7.53
N ASP A 41 8.56 -0.77 7.85
CA ASP A 41 9.49 -1.37 6.90
C ASP A 41 9.49 -2.90 7.03
N LEU A 42 8.94 -3.56 6.01
CA LEU A 42 8.89 -5.02 5.92
C LEU A 42 9.94 -5.56 4.95
N GLY A 43 10.73 -4.69 4.32
CA GLY A 43 11.74 -5.10 3.35
C GLY A 43 12.91 -5.81 4.02
N ILE A 44 13.16 -7.07 3.63
CA ILE A 44 14.28 -7.87 4.13
C ILE A 44 15.40 -7.88 3.09
N SER A 45 15.04 -8.11 1.83
CA SER A 45 15.97 -8.09 0.70
C SER A 45 15.20 -7.74 -0.57
N TYR A 46 15.89 -7.42 -1.66
CA TYR A 46 15.22 -7.12 -2.93
C TYR A 46 14.41 -8.34 -3.39
N GLY A 47 13.11 -8.09 -3.61
CA GLY A 47 12.15 -9.13 -3.99
C GLY A 47 11.56 -9.91 -2.82
N PHE A 48 11.87 -9.55 -1.56
CA PHE A 48 11.33 -10.27 -0.40
C PHE A 48 11.09 -9.34 0.80
N PRO A 49 9.85 -9.33 1.35
CA PRO A 49 8.62 -9.83 0.76
C PRO A 49 8.18 -9.01 -0.45
N ARG A 50 7.48 -9.64 -1.39
CA ARG A 50 6.95 -8.98 -2.58
C ARG A 50 5.70 -8.17 -2.25
N PHE A 51 5.35 -7.27 -3.15
CA PHE A 51 4.21 -6.35 -3.00
C PHE A 51 2.87 -7.08 -2.87
N GLU A 52 2.56 -8.03 -3.77
CA GLU A 52 1.25 -8.66 -3.83
C GLU A 52 0.85 -9.38 -2.54
N PRO A 53 1.68 -10.26 -1.95
CA PRO A 53 1.29 -10.94 -0.71
C PRO A 53 1.05 -9.98 0.45
N ILE A 54 1.82 -8.91 0.53
CA ILE A 54 1.64 -7.90 1.59
C ILE A 54 0.34 -7.14 1.39
N LEU A 55 0.05 -6.71 0.16
CA LEU A 55 -1.21 -6.05 -0.15
C LEU A 55 -2.40 -6.94 0.18
N ASP A 56 -2.36 -8.21 -0.21
CA ASP A 56 -3.44 -9.16 0.06
C ASP A 56 -3.70 -9.31 1.55
N LEU A 57 -2.65 -9.45 2.37
CA LEU A 57 -2.78 -9.55 3.82
C LEU A 57 -3.43 -8.30 4.42
N ILE A 58 -3.06 -7.12 3.93
CA ILE A 58 -3.62 -5.85 4.39
C ILE A 58 -5.10 -5.73 4.01
N LEU A 59 -5.45 -6.08 2.78
CA LEU A 59 -6.83 -5.99 2.30
C LEU A 59 -7.77 -6.99 3.00
N ASP A 60 -7.24 -8.06 3.56
CA ASP A 60 -8.01 -8.97 4.39
C ASP A 60 -8.33 -8.39 5.78
N GLU A 61 -7.59 -7.38 6.22
CA GLU A 61 -7.73 -6.79 7.56
C GLU A 61 -8.54 -5.49 7.57
N VAL A 62 -8.57 -4.74 6.47
CA VAL A 62 -9.14 -3.38 6.47
C VAL A 62 -10.07 -3.15 5.29
N THR A 63 -11.04 -2.25 5.49
CA THR A 63 -11.91 -1.78 4.42
C THR A 63 -11.25 -0.62 3.70
N VAL A 64 -11.15 -0.72 2.38
CA VAL A 64 -10.61 0.33 1.50
C VAL A 64 -11.72 0.84 0.60
N GLU A 65 -11.93 2.16 0.57
CA GLU A 65 -13.00 2.77 -0.24
C GLU A 65 -12.49 3.41 -1.53
N ALA A 66 -11.19 3.69 -1.63
CA ALA A 66 -10.58 4.24 -2.84
C ALA A 66 -9.10 3.90 -2.90
N ALA A 67 -8.57 3.80 -4.10
CA ALA A 67 -7.17 3.47 -4.33
C ALA A 67 -6.62 4.20 -5.56
N TRP A 68 -5.32 4.50 -5.53
CA TRP A 68 -4.60 5.15 -6.64
C TRP A 68 -3.26 4.48 -6.87
N GLY A 69 -2.89 4.35 -8.13
CA GLY A 69 -1.57 3.91 -8.55
C GLY A 69 -0.95 4.90 -9.53
N SER A 70 0.31 4.70 -9.87
CA SER A 70 0.99 5.51 -10.89
C SER A 70 0.59 5.03 -12.29
N ARG A 71 0.37 5.95 -13.23
CA ARG A 71 0.06 5.60 -14.64
C ARG A 71 1.12 4.72 -15.27
N GLU A 72 2.37 4.96 -14.92
CA GLU A 72 3.52 4.23 -15.44
C GLU A 72 3.45 2.73 -15.14
N VAL A 73 2.69 2.31 -14.14
CA VAL A 73 2.51 0.89 -13.81
C VAL A 73 1.89 0.10 -14.96
N ALA A 74 1.02 0.72 -15.74
CA ALA A 74 0.33 0.04 -16.84
C ALA A 74 1.30 -0.52 -17.89
N GLU A 75 2.37 0.21 -18.20
CA GLU A 75 3.38 -0.19 -19.18
C GLU A 75 4.58 -0.90 -18.53
N GLN A 76 5.05 -0.37 -17.39
CA GLN A 76 6.28 -0.83 -16.76
C GLN A 76 6.09 -2.06 -15.88
N ASN A 77 4.90 -2.30 -15.39
CA ASN A 77 4.60 -3.44 -14.52
C ASN A 77 3.15 -3.91 -14.71
N PRO A 78 2.85 -4.57 -15.85
CA PRO A 78 1.48 -4.99 -16.17
C PRO A 78 0.84 -5.91 -15.14
N GLU A 79 1.62 -6.77 -14.47
CA GLU A 79 1.10 -7.68 -13.43
C GLU A 79 0.52 -6.90 -12.25
N VAL A 80 1.25 -5.91 -11.76
CA VAL A 80 0.76 -5.06 -10.66
C VAL A 80 -0.39 -4.18 -11.13
N SER A 81 -0.34 -3.64 -12.35
CA SER A 81 -1.44 -2.88 -12.92
C SER A 81 -2.75 -3.68 -12.93
N THR A 82 -2.68 -4.94 -13.37
CA THR A 82 -3.82 -5.85 -13.37
C THR A 82 -4.34 -6.10 -11.95
N LEU A 83 -3.44 -6.34 -11.00
CA LEU A 83 -3.79 -6.55 -9.59
C LEU A 83 -4.54 -5.33 -9.02
N LEU A 84 -4.01 -4.13 -9.23
CA LEU A 84 -4.62 -2.90 -8.73
C LEU A 84 -6.01 -2.65 -9.34
N SER A 85 -6.17 -2.96 -10.62
CA SER A 85 -7.47 -2.84 -11.28
C SER A 85 -8.48 -3.85 -10.73
N ARG A 86 -8.09 -5.11 -10.62
CA ARG A 86 -8.99 -6.20 -10.22
C ARG A 86 -9.37 -6.16 -8.75
N ARG A 87 -8.39 -5.91 -7.87
CA ARG A 87 -8.61 -5.93 -6.42
C ARG A 87 -9.21 -4.63 -5.90
N LEU A 88 -8.87 -3.49 -6.50
CA LEU A 88 -9.13 -2.18 -5.91
C LEU A 88 -9.84 -1.21 -6.86
N ASN A 89 -9.97 -1.57 -8.14
CA ASN A 89 -10.45 -0.61 -9.14
C ASN A 89 -9.69 0.74 -9.04
N ALA A 90 -8.38 0.65 -8.87
CA ALA A 90 -7.55 1.81 -8.61
C ALA A 90 -7.57 2.81 -9.77
N GLU A 91 -7.63 4.10 -9.45
CA GLU A 91 -7.43 5.17 -10.41
C GLU A 91 -5.93 5.36 -10.63
N LEU A 92 -5.51 5.50 -11.89
CA LEU A 92 -4.11 5.74 -12.22
C LEU A 92 -3.87 7.24 -12.40
N ILE A 93 -2.87 7.76 -11.70
CA ILE A 93 -2.48 9.18 -11.75
C ILE A 93 -0.99 9.28 -12.09
N GLU A 94 -0.53 10.45 -12.47
CA GLU A 94 0.89 10.65 -12.74
C GLU A 94 1.74 10.37 -11.52
N HIS A 95 2.93 9.80 -11.73
CA HIS A 95 3.80 9.37 -10.63
C HIS A 95 4.21 10.52 -9.70
N ASP A 96 4.50 11.69 -10.26
CA ASP A 96 4.83 12.86 -9.43
C ASP A 96 3.66 13.31 -8.56
N ASP A 97 2.44 13.20 -9.07
CA ASP A 97 1.21 13.47 -8.31
C ASP A 97 1.01 12.43 -7.22
N PHE A 98 1.23 11.16 -7.54
CA PHE A 98 1.20 10.05 -6.59
C PHE A 98 2.18 10.33 -5.43
N LYS A 99 3.43 10.66 -5.73
CA LYS A 99 4.45 10.96 -4.71
C LYS A 99 4.04 12.13 -3.81
N ARG A 100 3.45 13.17 -4.36
CA ARG A 100 2.96 14.31 -3.55
C ARG A 100 1.89 13.89 -2.56
N ARG A 101 0.97 13.01 -2.96
CA ARG A 101 -0.13 12.54 -2.10
C ARG A 101 0.37 11.66 -0.95
N ILE A 102 1.51 11.02 -1.08
CA ILE A 102 2.11 10.22 0.00
C ILE A 102 2.35 11.06 1.26
N GLY A 103 2.62 12.36 1.11
CA GLY A 103 2.79 13.27 2.25
C GLY A 103 1.59 13.39 3.17
N ALA A 104 0.39 13.01 2.72
CA ALA A 104 -0.84 13.03 3.53
C ALA A 104 -1.14 11.66 4.20
N CYS A 105 -0.30 10.66 3.98
CA CYS A 105 -0.50 9.32 4.55
C CYS A 105 -0.25 9.30 6.06
N ARG A 106 -1.03 8.49 6.75
CA ARG A 106 -0.79 8.15 8.16
C ARG A 106 0.48 7.33 8.32
N PHE A 107 0.74 6.46 7.36
CA PHE A 107 1.97 5.66 7.30
C PHE A 107 2.14 5.09 5.89
N VAL A 108 3.36 4.61 5.61
CA VAL A 108 3.69 3.85 4.41
C VAL A 108 4.20 2.48 4.84
N VAL A 109 3.66 1.42 4.24
CA VAL A 109 4.17 0.06 4.39
C VAL A 109 5.15 -0.19 3.25
N ARG A 110 6.44 -0.23 3.56
CA ARG A 110 7.48 -0.53 2.58
C ARG A 110 7.67 -2.04 2.48
N THR A 111 7.64 -2.58 1.27
CA THR A 111 7.93 -3.99 1.00
C THR A 111 9.36 -4.16 0.45
N GLY A 112 9.75 -5.41 0.20
CA GLY A 112 11.01 -5.70 -0.50
C GLY A 112 10.87 -5.71 -2.03
N GLU A 113 9.72 -5.30 -2.56
CA GLU A 113 9.45 -5.35 -4.00
C GLU A 113 10.51 -4.61 -4.80
N ALA A 114 11.04 -5.25 -5.84
CA ALA A 114 12.08 -4.67 -6.70
C ALA A 114 11.61 -4.40 -8.13
N ARG A 115 10.34 -4.71 -8.46
CA ARG A 115 9.75 -4.33 -9.75
C ARG A 115 9.26 -2.88 -9.69
N PRO A 116 9.31 -2.15 -10.82
CA PRO A 116 8.98 -0.73 -10.81
C PRO A 116 7.48 -0.46 -10.57
N TYR A 117 7.20 0.67 -9.95
CA TYR A 117 5.85 1.21 -9.74
C TYR A 117 4.88 0.29 -8.99
N ALA A 118 5.39 -0.68 -8.23
CA ALA A 118 4.58 -1.53 -7.36
C ALA A 118 4.22 -0.77 -6.08
N ASN A 119 3.35 0.23 -6.24
CA ASN A 119 2.94 1.14 -5.18
C ASN A 119 1.44 1.38 -5.29
N VAL A 120 0.78 1.51 -4.15
CA VAL A 120 -0.63 1.88 -4.10
C VAL A 120 -0.91 2.83 -2.94
N LEU A 121 -1.69 3.87 -3.20
CA LEU A 121 -2.23 4.77 -2.20
C LEU A 121 -3.67 4.32 -1.91
N LEU A 122 -4.00 4.17 -0.64
CA LEU A 122 -5.27 3.62 -0.18
C LEU A 122 -5.99 4.61 0.73
N ARG A 123 -7.31 4.69 0.59
CA ARG A 123 -8.15 5.45 1.52
C ARG A 123 -9.02 4.49 2.32
N ALA A 124 -8.91 4.58 3.63
CA ALA A 124 -9.67 3.72 4.54
C ALA A 124 -11.16 4.04 4.47
N GLY A 125 -11.96 2.99 4.41
CA GLY A 125 -13.40 3.03 4.50
C GLY A 125 -13.91 2.48 5.84
N VAL A 126 -15.22 2.31 5.92
CA VAL A 126 -15.87 1.70 7.09
C VAL A 126 -16.62 0.44 6.65
N PRO A 127 -16.60 -0.63 7.45
CA PRO A 127 -17.16 -1.92 7.02
C PRO A 127 -18.68 -1.98 7.07
N TRP A 128 -19.33 -0.96 7.64
CA TRP A 128 -20.80 -0.95 7.80
C TRP A 128 -21.53 -0.09 6.76
N LEU A 129 -20.82 0.46 5.79
CA LEU A 129 -21.43 1.23 4.71
C LEU A 129 -21.69 0.40 3.47
#